data_a7785d05cb35e64b5b75c29b010ce4da
#
_entry.id   a7785d05cb35e64b5b75c29b010ce4da
#
_cell.length_a   1.000
_cell.length_b   1.000
_cell.length_c   1.000
_cell.angle_alpha   90.00
_cell.angle_beta   90.00
_cell.angle_gamma   90.00
#
_symmetry.space_group_name_H-M   'P 1'
#
loop_
_entity.id
_entity.type
_entity.pdbx_description
1 polymer ?
#
loop_
_entity_poly.entity_id
_entity_poly.type
_entity_poly.pdbx_seq_one_letter_code
_entity_poly.pdbx_strand_id
1 'polypeptide(L)'
;MYLYFETQDRDYKVIIDSGKLQSRIMYALSDSHMHKILQSTSLYDKPAIDIIHEQELPYSTAYKKIAELVKWGLLVTYKSEIIDGKRVAYYKSTFRSIKVNFEGALDTKVEAEPNLDALERLTLRFYDL
;
A
#
# COMPACT_ATOMS: atom_id res chain seq x y z
N MET A 1 8.45 -8.53 8.22
CA MET A 1 8.85 -9.61 7.28
C MET A 1 7.62 -10.29 6.71
N TYR A 2 7.74 -10.86 5.54
CA TYR A 2 6.63 -11.48 4.83
C TYR A 2 6.87 -12.97 4.63
N LEU A 3 5.83 -13.78 4.87
CA LEU A 3 5.82 -15.19 4.52
C LEU A 3 4.78 -15.40 3.42
N TYR A 4 5.16 -16.03 2.33
CA TYR A 4 4.30 -16.22 1.17
C TYR A 4 3.69 -17.62 1.17
N PHE A 5 2.37 -17.65 0.87
CA PHE A 5 1.65 -18.90 0.63
C PHE A 5 0.96 -18.80 -0.73
N GLU A 6 1.24 -19.76 -1.59
CA GLU A 6 0.53 -19.87 -2.86
C GLU A 6 -0.76 -20.65 -2.64
N THR A 7 -1.89 -20.08 -3.09
CA THR A 7 -3.17 -20.77 -3.05
C THR A 7 -3.41 -21.50 -4.37
N GLN A 8 -4.45 -22.35 -4.41
CA GLN A 8 -4.76 -23.16 -5.59
C GLN A 8 -5.10 -22.34 -6.83
N ASP A 9 -5.55 -21.11 -6.67
CA ASP A 9 -5.94 -20.22 -7.76
C ASP A 9 -4.83 -19.27 -8.20
N ARG A 10 -3.58 -19.56 -7.85
CA ARG A 10 -2.40 -18.73 -8.09
C ARG A 10 -2.44 -17.38 -7.39
N ASP A 11 -3.34 -17.20 -6.44
CA ASP A 11 -3.32 -16.06 -5.56
C ASP A 11 -2.27 -16.27 -4.50
N TYR A 12 -1.57 -15.21 -4.14
CA TYR A 12 -0.57 -15.24 -3.10
C TYR A 12 -1.09 -14.52 -1.88
N LYS A 13 -0.93 -15.15 -0.74
CA LYS A 13 -1.19 -14.52 0.55
C LYS A 13 0.11 -14.37 1.29
N VAL A 14 0.23 -13.26 1.98
CA VAL A 14 1.40 -12.93 2.79
C VAL A 14 0.95 -12.82 4.23
N ILE A 15 1.67 -13.47 5.13
CA ILE A 15 1.47 -13.25 6.56
C ILE A 15 2.45 -12.18 7.00
N ILE A 16 1.92 -11.14 7.63
CA ILE A 16 2.72 -10.03 8.15
C ILE A 16 3.04 -10.34 9.60
N ASP A 17 4.28 -10.74 9.85
CA ASP A 17 4.74 -11.10 11.19
C ASP A 17 5.51 -9.99 11.91
N SER A 18 5.88 -8.92 11.23
CA SER A 18 6.54 -7.77 11.82
C SER A 18 5.54 -6.95 12.63
N GLY A 19 5.78 -6.80 13.94
CA GLY A 19 4.93 -5.99 14.81
C GLY A 19 4.86 -4.53 14.37
N LYS A 20 5.97 -3.98 13.89
CA LYS A 20 6.04 -2.62 13.38
C LYS A 20 5.16 -2.43 12.15
N LEU A 21 5.23 -3.36 11.20
CA LEU A 21 4.42 -3.29 9.99
C LEU A 21 2.95 -3.53 10.29
N GLN A 22 2.63 -4.47 11.20
CA GLN A 22 1.25 -4.68 11.64
C GLN A 22 0.64 -3.40 12.21
N SER A 23 1.37 -2.71 13.07
CA SER A 23 0.91 -1.44 13.66
C SER A 23 0.67 -0.38 12.61
N ARG A 24 1.54 -0.27 11.62
CA ARG A 24 1.39 0.68 10.52
C ARG A 24 0.19 0.37 9.65
N ILE A 25 -0.02 -0.92 9.37
CA ILE A 25 -1.20 -1.38 8.61
C ILE A 25 -2.48 -1.02 9.37
N MET A 26 -2.54 -1.35 10.65
CA MET A 26 -3.73 -1.05 11.45
C MET A 26 -3.98 0.44 11.55
N TYR A 27 -2.93 1.24 11.73
CA TYR A 27 -3.06 2.69 11.71
C TYR A 27 -3.63 3.19 10.38
N ALA A 28 -3.04 2.74 9.27
CA ALA A 28 -3.46 3.18 7.93
C ALA A 28 -4.92 2.80 7.63
N LEU A 29 -5.36 1.61 8.05
CA LEU A 29 -6.73 1.18 7.85
C LEU A 29 -7.73 1.96 8.71
N SER A 30 -7.30 2.46 9.86
CA SER A 30 -8.14 3.26 10.76
C SER A 30 -8.15 4.75 10.44
N ASP A 31 -7.15 5.25 9.74
CA ASP A 31 -7.09 6.65 9.30
C ASP A 31 -7.92 6.80 8.03
N SER A 32 -8.93 7.67 8.07
CA SER A 32 -9.88 7.79 6.95
C SER A 32 -9.21 8.22 5.65
N HIS A 33 -8.23 9.10 5.71
CA HIS A 33 -7.52 9.56 4.50
C HIS A 33 -6.59 8.49 3.94
N MET A 34 -5.82 7.83 4.78
CA MET A 34 -4.94 6.75 4.36
C MET A 34 -5.73 5.59 3.79
N HIS A 35 -6.84 5.22 4.42
CA HIS A 35 -7.72 4.17 3.93
C HIS A 35 -8.22 4.47 2.52
N LYS A 36 -8.68 5.69 2.30
CA LYS A 36 -9.17 6.11 0.96
C LYS A 36 -8.06 6.09 -0.08
N ILE A 37 -6.85 6.50 0.28
CA ILE A 37 -5.70 6.47 -0.63
C ILE A 37 -5.39 5.02 -1.03
N LEU A 38 -5.30 4.12 -0.06
CA LEU A 38 -5.03 2.71 -0.31
C LEU A 38 -6.14 2.06 -1.14
N GLN A 39 -7.38 2.37 -0.83
CA GLN A 39 -8.53 1.86 -1.57
C GLN A 39 -8.51 2.32 -3.03
N SER A 40 -8.23 3.59 -3.26
CA SER A 40 -8.17 4.16 -4.61
C SER A 40 -7.09 3.53 -5.48
N THR A 41 -5.99 3.09 -4.88
CA THR A 41 -4.82 2.56 -5.58
C THR A 41 -4.66 1.04 -5.45
N SER A 42 -5.70 0.35 -4.98
CA SER A 42 -5.61 -1.10 -4.72
C SER A 42 -5.51 -1.94 -5.98
N LEU A 43 -6.12 -1.53 -7.08
CA LEU A 43 -6.12 -2.27 -8.34
C LEU A 43 -5.30 -1.59 -9.44
N TYR A 44 -5.30 -0.28 -9.49
CA TYR A 44 -4.65 0.50 -10.56
C TYR A 44 -3.78 1.59 -9.96
N ASP A 45 -2.66 1.84 -10.62
CA ASP A 45 -1.80 2.96 -10.28
C ASP A 45 -2.44 4.29 -10.69
N LYS A 46 -2.23 5.32 -9.88
CA LYS A 46 -2.79 6.66 -10.11
C LYS A 46 -1.83 7.73 -9.63
N PRO A 47 -1.81 8.89 -10.33
CA PRO A 47 -1.09 10.04 -9.79
C PRO A 47 -1.83 10.64 -8.60
N ALA A 48 -1.10 11.33 -7.73
CA ALA A 48 -1.67 11.91 -6.52
C ALA A 48 -2.89 12.78 -6.79
N ILE A 49 -2.86 13.58 -7.85
CA ILE A 49 -3.96 14.50 -8.16
C ILE A 49 -5.27 13.74 -8.44
N ASP A 50 -5.18 12.58 -9.10
CA ASP A 50 -6.36 11.77 -9.39
C ASP A 50 -6.91 11.13 -8.11
N ILE A 51 -6.02 10.67 -7.22
CA ILE A 51 -6.44 10.14 -5.91
C ILE A 51 -7.18 11.23 -5.13
N ILE A 52 -6.62 12.43 -5.09
CA ILE A 52 -7.19 13.56 -4.37
C ILE A 52 -8.59 13.91 -4.88
N HIS A 53 -8.75 14.02 -6.19
CA HIS A 53 -10.03 14.35 -6.80
C HIS A 53 -11.05 13.22 -6.64
N GLU A 54 -10.64 11.99 -6.88
CA GLU A 54 -11.53 10.84 -6.78
C GLU A 54 -12.07 10.64 -5.36
N GLN A 55 -11.22 10.83 -4.36
CA GLN A 55 -11.56 10.59 -2.95
C GLN A 55 -11.94 11.86 -2.20
N GLU A 56 -11.94 13.00 -2.89
CA GLU A 56 -12.28 14.31 -2.29
C GLU A 56 -11.44 14.62 -1.04
N LEU A 57 -10.12 14.49 -1.19
CA LEU A 57 -9.20 14.69 -0.08
C LEU A 57 -8.68 16.13 -0.03
N PRO A 58 -8.37 16.68 1.17
CA PRO A 58 -7.64 17.94 1.28
C PRO A 58 -6.23 17.77 0.70
N TYR A 59 -5.78 18.71 -0.13
CA TYR A 59 -4.51 18.62 -0.85
C TYR A 59 -3.30 18.39 0.06
N SER A 60 -3.06 19.27 1.00
CA SER A 60 -1.86 19.17 1.83
C SER A 60 -1.86 17.91 2.69
N THR A 61 -3.01 17.53 3.23
CA THR A 61 -3.17 16.32 4.01
C THR A 61 -2.90 15.07 3.14
N ALA A 62 -3.47 15.05 1.94
CA ALA A 62 -3.30 13.92 1.02
C ALA A 62 -1.83 13.71 0.65
N TYR A 63 -1.11 14.76 0.30
CA TYR A 63 0.31 14.63 -0.05
C TYR A 63 1.15 14.13 1.12
N LYS A 64 0.87 14.58 2.34
CA LYS A 64 1.57 14.09 3.53
C LYS A 64 1.29 12.62 3.78
N LYS A 65 0.02 12.21 3.65
CA LYS A 65 -0.39 10.81 3.87
C LYS A 65 0.19 9.89 2.80
N ILE A 66 0.21 10.32 1.54
CA ILE A 66 0.85 9.56 0.46
C ILE A 66 2.33 9.35 0.76
N ALA A 67 3.06 10.42 1.13
CA ALA A 67 4.47 10.31 1.45
C ALA A 67 4.72 9.35 2.63
N GLU A 68 3.88 9.41 3.64
CA GLU A 68 3.98 8.54 4.81
C GLU A 68 3.72 7.08 4.45
N LEU A 69 2.68 6.82 3.65
CA LEU A 69 2.38 5.46 3.18
C LEU A 69 3.51 4.87 2.33
N VAL A 70 4.13 5.69 1.49
CA VAL A 70 5.31 5.28 0.71
C VAL A 70 6.46 4.92 1.65
N LYS A 71 6.71 5.76 2.65
CA LYS A 71 7.75 5.51 3.65
C LYS A 71 7.52 4.20 4.39
N TRP A 72 6.27 3.87 4.70
CA TRP A 72 5.91 2.64 5.41
C TRP A 72 5.89 1.40 4.52
N GLY A 73 6.03 1.57 3.21
CA GLY A 73 5.99 0.45 2.27
C GLY A 73 4.58 -0.04 1.94
N LEU A 74 3.54 0.70 2.32
CA LEU A 74 2.16 0.36 2.00
C LEU A 74 1.69 0.91 0.66
N LEU A 75 2.44 1.85 0.12
CA LEU A 75 2.20 2.44 -1.18
C LEU A 75 3.54 2.51 -1.90
N VAL A 76 3.56 2.23 -3.20
CA VAL A 76 4.79 2.31 -3.99
C VAL A 76 4.64 3.35 -5.10
N THR A 77 5.76 3.97 -5.45
CA THR A 77 5.85 4.75 -6.68
C THR A 77 6.00 3.74 -7.81
N TYR A 78 4.91 3.47 -8.49
CA TYR A 78 4.82 2.41 -9.48
C TYR A 78 5.57 2.76 -10.76
N LYS A 79 5.38 3.99 -11.22
CA LYS A 79 6.06 4.55 -12.41
C LYS A 79 6.06 6.06 -12.32
N SER A 80 6.84 6.70 -13.19
CA SER A 80 6.83 8.14 -13.39
C SER A 80 6.71 8.44 -14.88
N GLU A 81 6.00 9.50 -15.21
CA GLU A 81 5.85 9.98 -16.57
C GLU A 81 6.13 11.48 -16.62
N ILE A 82 6.57 11.97 -17.77
CA ILE A 82 6.74 13.41 -17.97
C ILE A 82 5.50 13.90 -18.70
N ILE A 83 4.74 14.78 -18.05
CA ILE A 83 3.51 15.38 -18.58
C ILE A 83 3.69 16.89 -18.55
N ASP A 84 3.61 17.53 -19.72
CA ASP A 84 3.81 18.98 -19.87
C ASP A 84 5.10 19.48 -19.21
N GLY A 85 6.20 18.72 -19.40
CA GLY A 85 7.50 19.06 -18.89
C GLY A 85 7.71 18.76 -17.41
N LYS A 86 6.72 18.21 -16.72
CA LYS A 86 6.81 17.88 -15.29
C LYS A 86 6.79 16.38 -15.09
N ARG A 87 7.60 15.91 -14.13
CA ARG A 87 7.60 14.50 -13.73
C ARG A 87 6.40 14.24 -12.81
N VAL A 88 5.58 13.29 -13.21
CA VAL A 88 4.39 12.89 -12.46
C VAL A 88 4.57 11.45 -11.98
N ALA A 89 4.53 11.25 -10.67
CA ALA A 89 4.62 9.92 -10.06
C ALA A 89 3.23 9.29 -9.99
N TYR A 90 3.16 8.00 -10.27
CA TYR A 90 1.96 7.19 -10.15
C TYR A 90 2.14 6.24 -8.99
N TYR A 91 1.14 6.12 -8.15
CA TYR A 91 1.19 5.33 -6.93
C TYR A 91 0.25 4.13 -7.01
N LYS A 92 0.67 3.02 -6.41
CA LYS A 92 -0.14 1.82 -6.31
C LYS A 92 0.03 1.21 -4.92
N SER A 93 -1.05 0.69 -4.35
CA SER A 93 -0.97 -0.01 -3.06
C SER A 93 -0.11 -1.25 -3.18
N THR A 94 0.72 -1.49 -2.17
CA THR A 94 1.53 -2.70 -2.08
C THR A 94 0.65 -3.93 -1.98
N PHE A 95 -0.46 -3.79 -1.27
CA PHE A 95 -1.44 -4.87 -1.08
C PHE A 95 -2.79 -4.49 -1.67
N ARG A 96 -3.41 -5.42 -2.36
CA ARG A 96 -4.77 -5.20 -2.89
C ARG A 96 -5.85 -5.54 -1.88
N SER A 97 -5.54 -6.37 -0.86
CA SER A 97 -6.43 -6.62 0.26
C SER A 97 -5.64 -6.94 1.51
N ILE A 98 -6.19 -6.60 2.66
CA ILE A 98 -5.59 -6.85 3.96
C ILE A 98 -6.69 -7.35 4.88
N LYS A 99 -6.40 -8.44 5.60
CA LYS A 99 -7.32 -9.02 6.56
C LYS A 99 -6.66 -9.06 7.92
N VAL A 100 -7.27 -8.40 8.90
CA VAL A 100 -6.81 -8.38 10.29
C VAL A 100 -7.75 -9.24 11.11
N ASN A 101 -7.21 -10.23 11.80
CA ASN A 101 -8.00 -11.14 12.61
C ASN A 101 -7.53 -11.08 14.06
N PHE A 102 -8.44 -10.69 14.94
CA PHE A 102 -8.24 -10.66 16.38
C PHE A 102 -9.02 -11.80 17.03
N GLU A 103 -8.31 -12.69 17.71
CA GLU A 103 -8.92 -13.87 18.32
C GLU A 103 -8.77 -13.89 19.85
N GLY A 104 -8.65 -12.74 20.46
CA GLY A 104 -8.63 -12.62 21.92
C GLY A 104 -7.45 -13.31 22.60
N ALA A 105 -7.53 -14.63 22.79
CA ALA A 105 -6.48 -15.40 23.47
C ALA A 105 -5.25 -15.65 22.60
N LEU A 106 -5.34 -15.44 21.29
CA LEU A 106 -4.24 -15.60 20.35
C LEU A 106 -3.78 -14.24 19.86
N ASP A 107 -2.59 -14.20 19.27
CA ASP A 107 -2.08 -12.98 18.69
C ASP A 107 -2.93 -12.52 17.50
N THR A 108 -2.91 -11.21 17.26
CA THR A 108 -3.51 -10.64 16.06
C THR A 108 -2.79 -11.18 14.83
N LYS A 109 -3.55 -11.72 13.89
CA LYS A 109 -3.03 -12.23 12.65
C LYS A 109 -3.35 -11.25 11.52
N VAL A 110 -2.34 -10.88 10.75
CA VAL A 110 -2.51 -10.01 9.59
C VAL A 110 -2.13 -10.78 8.35
N GLU A 111 -3.09 -10.95 7.44
CA GLU A 111 -2.89 -11.57 6.14
C GLU A 111 -3.12 -10.51 5.06
N ALA A 112 -2.34 -10.56 4.01
CA ALA A 112 -2.48 -9.62 2.91
C ALA A 112 -2.33 -10.32 1.58
N GLU A 113 -3.04 -9.82 0.57
CA GLU A 113 -2.83 -10.22 -0.82
C GLU A 113 -2.01 -9.13 -1.47
N PRO A 114 -0.77 -9.41 -1.90
CA PRO A 114 0.05 -8.38 -2.52
C PRO A 114 -0.38 -8.10 -3.96
N ASN A 115 -0.19 -6.86 -4.38
CA ASN A 115 -0.07 -6.55 -5.78
C ASN A 115 1.37 -6.91 -6.16
N LEU A 116 1.56 -8.04 -6.83
CA LEU A 116 2.89 -8.59 -7.08
C LEU A 116 3.80 -7.62 -7.83
N ASP A 117 3.26 -6.89 -8.80
CA ASP A 117 4.00 -5.88 -9.55
C ASP A 117 4.44 -4.71 -8.65
N ALA A 118 3.57 -4.26 -7.74
CA ALA A 118 3.89 -3.21 -6.79
C ALA A 118 4.90 -3.69 -5.75
N LEU A 119 4.73 -4.91 -5.26
CA LEU A 119 5.66 -5.52 -4.30
C LEU A 119 7.05 -5.69 -4.91
N GLU A 120 7.12 -6.06 -6.18
CA GLU A 120 8.37 -6.15 -6.92
C GLU A 120 9.07 -4.79 -6.99
N ARG A 121 8.32 -3.71 -7.26
CA ARG A 121 8.87 -2.35 -7.27
C ARG A 121 9.45 -1.98 -5.90
N LEU A 122 8.77 -2.35 -4.83
CA LEU A 122 9.25 -2.12 -3.48
C LEU A 122 10.56 -2.87 -3.21
N THR A 123 10.63 -4.13 -3.61
CA THR A 123 11.82 -4.96 -3.44
C THR A 123 13.02 -4.38 -4.20
N LEU A 124 12.83 -4.00 -5.46
CA LEU A 124 13.88 -3.40 -6.27
C LEU A 124 14.42 -2.12 -5.63
N ARG A 125 13.54 -1.31 -5.04
CA ARG A 125 13.93 -0.08 -4.36
C ARG A 125 14.92 -0.34 -3.22
N PHE A 126 14.76 -1.45 -2.50
CA PHE A 126 15.67 -1.80 -1.41
C PHE A 126 17.00 -2.37 -1.91
N TYR A 127 17.01 -3.01 -3.06
CA TYR A 127 18.22 -3.60 -3.62
C TYR A 127 19.06 -2.60 -4.41
N ASP A 128 18.48 -1.52 -4.87
CA ASP A 128 19.19 -0.47 -5.62
C ASP A 128 19.95 0.51 -4.71
N LEU A 129 19.94 0.25 -3.44
CA LEU A 129 20.76 0.98 -2.50
C LEU A 129 22.12 0.28 -2.33
#